data_b32b208c803c16c84bfea78d0b03c25d
#
_entry.id   b32b208c803c16c84bfea78d0b03c25d
#
_cell.length_a   1.000
_cell.length_b   1.000
_cell.length_c   1.000
_cell.angle_alpha   90.00
_cell.angle_beta   90.00
_cell.angle_gamma   90.00
#
_symmetry.space_group_name_H-M   'P 1'
#
loop_
_entity.id
_entity.type
_entity.pdbx_description
1 polymer ?
#
loop_
_entity_poly.entity_id
_entity_poly.type
_entity_poly.pdbx_seq_one_letter_code
_entity_poly.pdbx_strand_id
1 'polypeptide(L)'
;FDVGTGGVDDGSGATPVMEAARLIMASGGKPQRTILVCLWAGEEFGLLGSKHWVESNKDKLGRISNYFNRDGGPTVANSLTVPSAMYDDFVKICQPLDKINPEFPFTLKKQTDPPRPRPQGAGGSDYAYFAMNGVPTLNLASEDVKGYNFDYSEIWHTENDLYTKSIPEYQNQTSVVYAVVVYGLANIDHLLS
;
A
#
# COMPACT_ATOMS: atom_id res chain seq x y z
N PHE A 1 13.97 6.09 19.03
CA PHE A 1 14.25 6.65 17.70
C PHE A 1 15.51 5.99 17.16
N ASP A 2 15.45 5.53 15.90
CA ASP A 2 16.62 5.03 15.21
C ASP A 2 17.59 6.17 14.87
N VAL A 3 18.84 5.78 14.60
CA VAL A 3 19.88 6.76 14.22
C VAL A 3 19.74 7.25 12.78
N GLY A 4 18.97 6.51 11.93
CA GLY A 4 18.63 6.88 10.57
C GLY A 4 17.60 7.99 10.49
N THR A 5 17.39 8.51 9.27
CA THR A 5 16.43 9.61 9.02
C THR A 5 15.06 9.13 8.59
N GLY A 6 14.83 7.81 8.45
CA GLY A 6 13.59 7.26 7.89
C GLY A 6 13.38 7.61 6.42
N GLY A 7 14.48 7.80 5.67
CA GLY A 7 14.40 8.26 4.28
C GLY A 7 13.82 7.20 3.33
N VAL A 8 13.98 5.94 3.69
CA VAL A 8 13.41 4.78 3.00
C VAL A 8 12.33 4.15 3.84
N ASP A 9 12.62 3.81 5.08
CA ASP A 9 11.70 3.19 6.01
C ASP A 9 11.21 4.22 7.05
N ASP A 10 10.03 4.86 6.91
CA ASP A 10 9.08 4.62 5.83
C ASP A 10 8.85 5.86 4.95
N GLY A 11 9.87 6.68 4.68
CA GLY A 11 9.75 7.80 3.74
C GLY A 11 9.35 7.35 2.32
N SER A 12 9.79 6.15 1.91
CA SER A 12 9.45 5.58 0.61
C SER A 12 8.04 4.94 0.56
N GLY A 13 7.38 4.78 1.68
CA GLY A 13 5.97 4.40 1.74
C GLY A 13 5.05 5.60 1.87
N ALA A 14 5.36 6.52 2.78
CA ALA A 14 4.58 7.74 3.02
C ALA A 14 4.47 8.62 1.76
N THR A 15 5.57 8.83 1.05
CA THR A 15 5.61 9.70 -0.15
C THR A 15 4.69 9.21 -1.29
N PRO A 16 4.75 7.95 -1.74
CA PRO A 16 3.88 7.46 -2.80
C PRO A 16 2.39 7.51 -2.47
N VAL A 17 1.98 7.26 -1.24
CA VAL A 17 0.55 7.29 -0.89
C VAL A 17 -0.01 8.72 -0.86
N MET A 18 0.80 9.70 -0.40
CA MET A 18 0.44 11.12 -0.51
C MET A 18 0.37 11.58 -1.96
N GLU A 19 1.36 11.21 -2.77
CA GLU A 19 1.42 11.57 -4.18
C GLU A 19 0.28 10.91 -4.98
N ALA A 20 -0.11 9.68 -4.67
CA ALA A 20 -1.27 9.04 -5.26
C ALA A 20 -2.55 9.86 -5.06
N ALA A 21 -2.79 10.36 -3.86
CA ALA A 21 -3.92 11.25 -3.59
C ALA A 21 -3.82 12.56 -4.38
N ARG A 22 -2.64 13.17 -4.45
CA ARG A 22 -2.41 14.38 -5.26
C ARG A 22 -2.69 14.13 -6.74
N LEU A 23 -2.23 13.00 -7.30
CA LEU A 23 -2.46 12.61 -8.69
C LEU A 23 -3.95 12.46 -8.99
N ILE A 24 -4.71 11.78 -8.12
CA ILE A 24 -6.17 11.62 -8.26
C ILE A 24 -6.85 12.99 -8.31
N MET A 25 -6.51 13.89 -7.39
CA MET A 25 -7.10 15.23 -7.34
C MET A 25 -6.69 16.07 -8.56
N ALA A 26 -5.42 16.05 -8.95
CA ALA A 26 -4.90 16.82 -10.07
C ALA A 26 -5.47 16.38 -11.42
N SER A 27 -5.80 15.09 -11.56
CA SER A 27 -6.48 14.56 -12.76
C SER A 27 -7.97 14.90 -12.82
N GLY A 28 -8.52 15.57 -11.83
CA GLY A 28 -9.95 15.85 -11.71
C GLY A 28 -10.78 14.64 -11.28
N GLY A 29 -10.13 13.61 -10.73
CA GLY A 29 -10.78 12.39 -10.23
C GLY A 29 -11.83 12.71 -9.16
N LYS A 30 -13.00 12.08 -9.29
CA LYS A 30 -14.11 12.20 -8.34
C LYS A 30 -14.47 10.82 -7.85
N PRO A 31 -13.79 10.30 -6.80
CA PRO A 31 -14.09 8.98 -6.27
C PRO A 31 -15.50 8.94 -5.66
N GLN A 32 -16.22 7.85 -5.88
CA GLN A 32 -17.54 7.62 -5.28
C GLN A 32 -17.45 7.33 -3.79
N ARG A 33 -16.33 6.73 -3.35
CA ARG A 33 -16.03 6.51 -1.94
C ARG A 33 -14.91 7.42 -1.47
N THR A 34 -14.95 7.77 -0.21
CA THR A 34 -13.86 8.51 0.43
C THR A 34 -12.57 7.70 0.37
N ILE A 35 -11.50 8.32 -0.11
CA ILE A 35 -10.13 7.82 -0.02
C ILE A 35 -9.49 8.52 1.17
N LEU A 36 -9.02 7.75 2.14
CA LEU A 36 -8.35 8.25 3.31
C LEU A 36 -6.86 7.90 3.23
N VAL A 37 -6.00 8.90 3.23
CA VAL A 37 -4.55 8.71 3.35
C VAL A 37 -4.19 8.83 4.81
N CYS A 38 -3.52 7.81 5.35
CA CYS A 38 -3.12 7.75 6.74
C CYS A 38 -1.60 7.65 6.82
N LEU A 39 -1.00 8.51 7.62
CA LEU A 39 0.40 8.45 8.00
C LEU A 39 0.42 8.20 9.52
N TRP A 40 0.79 6.99 9.89
CA TRP A 40 0.70 6.56 11.28
C TRP A 40 1.94 6.97 12.07
N ALA A 41 1.74 7.40 13.29
CA ALA A 41 2.83 7.66 14.22
C ALA A 41 3.09 6.44 15.10
N GLY A 42 4.38 6.16 15.36
CA GLY A 42 4.79 5.13 16.31
C GLY A 42 4.54 3.70 15.82
N GLU A 43 4.70 3.47 14.51
CA GLU A 43 4.69 2.13 13.95
C GLU A 43 5.78 1.28 14.62
N GLU A 44 7.02 1.76 14.61
CA GLU A 44 8.24 1.15 15.17
C GLU A 44 8.16 0.85 16.69
N PHE A 45 7.23 1.48 17.38
CA PHE A 45 6.98 1.28 18.82
C PHE A 45 5.79 0.34 19.10
N GLY A 46 5.33 -0.41 18.09
CA GLY A 46 4.25 -1.38 18.20
C GLY A 46 2.93 -0.89 17.63
N LEU A 47 2.97 -0.25 16.47
CA LEU A 47 1.81 0.13 15.67
C LEU A 47 0.85 1.06 16.41
N LEU A 48 1.38 2.00 17.22
CA LEU A 48 0.60 2.78 18.19
C LEU A 48 -0.50 3.62 17.54
N GLY A 49 -0.18 4.28 16.42
CA GLY A 49 -1.12 5.16 15.72
C GLY A 49 -2.29 4.41 15.11
N SER A 50 -2.02 3.37 14.33
CA SER A 50 -3.05 2.54 13.70
C SER A 50 -3.89 1.78 14.72
N LYS A 51 -3.27 1.25 15.77
CA LYS A 51 -3.96 0.64 16.91
C LYS A 51 -4.98 1.58 17.53
N HIS A 52 -4.52 2.76 17.94
CA HIS A 52 -5.37 3.76 18.57
C HIS A 52 -6.54 4.17 17.66
N TRP A 53 -6.26 4.37 16.37
CA TRP A 53 -7.30 4.73 15.42
C TRP A 53 -8.36 3.64 15.28
N VAL A 54 -7.95 2.38 15.13
CA VAL A 54 -8.87 1.23 15.03
C VAL A 54 -9.71 1.09 16.30
N GLU A 55 -9.09 1.18 17.48
CA GLU A 55 -9.79 1.09 18.77
C GLU A 55 -10.82 2.22 18.95
N SER A 56 -10.49 3.42 18.49
CA SER A 56 -11.36 4.61 18.59
C SER A 56 -12.45 4.69 17.51
N ASN A 57 -12.38 3.88 16.45
CA ASN A 57 -13.31 3.95 15.32
C ASN A 57 -13.93 2.57 14.99
N LYS A 58 -14.14 1.73 15.98
CA LYS A 58 -14.69 0.36 15.79
C LYS A 58 -16.03 0.35 15.06
N ASP A 59 -16.85 1.35 15.30
CA ASP A 59 -18.14 1.55 14.63
C ASP A 59 -18.05 1.86 13.14
N LYS A 60 -16.88 2.29 12.66
CA LYS A 60 -16.63 2.64 11.26
C LYS A 60 -15.97 1.54 10.45
N LEU A 61 -15.37 0.53 11.10
CA LEU A 61 -14.56 -0.49 10.42
C LEU A 61 -15.34 -1.27 9.37
N GLY A 62 -16.60 -1.59 9.63
CA GLY A 62 -17.48 -2.27 8.66
C GLY A 62 -17.83 -1.45 7.42
N ARG A 63 -17.46 -0.17 7.36
CA ARG A 63 -17.62 0.72 6.19
C ARG A 63 -16.36 0.86 5.36
N ILE A 64 -15.24 0.27 5.81
CA ILE A 64 -13.97 0.32 5.09
C ILE A 64 -13.97 -0.82 4.08
N SER A 65 -13.94 -0.47 2.79
CA SER A 65 -13.91 -1.43 1.70
C SER A 65 -12.58 -2.20 1.65
N ASN A 66 -11.48 -1.48 1.82
CA ASN A 66 -10.14 -2.08 1.84
C ASN A 66 -9.12 -1.15 2.47
N TYR A 67 -8.07 -1.72 3.03
CA TYR A 67 -6.89 -1.03 3.51
C TYR A 67 -5.68 -1.48 2.67
N PHE A 68 -4.97 -0.53 2.08
CA PHE A 68 -3.69 -0.75 1.44
C PHE A 68 -2.56 -0.26 2.34
N ASN A 69 -1.61 -1.12 2.63
CA ASN A 69 -0.40 -0.77 3.35
C ASN A 69 0.74 -0.49 2.37
N ARG A 70 1.57 0.48 2.71
CA ARG A 70 2.86 0.66 2.07
C ARG A 70 3.87 0.96 3.15
N ASP A 71 4.77 0.03 3.36
CA ASP A 71 5.80 0.03 4.37
C ASP A 71 6.97 -0.79 3.84
N GLY A 72 8.15 -0.25 3.91
CA GLY A 72 9.34 -0.89 3.41
C GLY A 72 10.05 -0.16 2.28
N GLY A 73 10.92 -0.84 1.60
CA GLY A 73 11.93 -0.30 0.70
C GLY A 73 11.48 0.48 -0.53
N PRO A 74 12.42 1.10 -1.24
CA PRO A 74 12.15 2.01 -2.35
C PRO A 74 11.85 1.27 -3.67
N THR A 75 11.69 -0.05 -3.64
CA THR A 75 11.40 -0.86 -4.83
C THR A 75 10.02 -0.56 -5.41
N VAL A 76 9.83 -0.78 -6.71
CA VAL A 76 8.62 -0.37 -7.41
C VAL A 76 7.47 -1.35 -7.15
N ALA A 77 6.29 -0.81 -6.82
CA ALA A 77 5.06 -1.60 -6.74
C ALA A 77 4.69 -2.12 -8.14
N ASN A 78 4.79 -3.43 -8.37
CA ASN A 78 4.64 -4.04 -9.68
C ASN A 78 3.69 -5.23 -9.73
N SER A 79 3.15 -5.65 -8.60
CA SER A 79 2.17 -6.74 -8.60
C SER A 79 1.20 -6.68 -7.42
N LEU A 80 0.04 -7.32 -7.63
CA LEU A 80 -0.98 -7.47 -6.61
C LEU A 80 -1.56 -8.87 -6.68
N THR A 81 -1.60 -9.55 -5.55
CA THR A 81 -2.31 -10.84 -5.41
C THR A 81 -3.64 -10.58 -4.70
N VAL A 82 -4.74 -10.97 -5.33
CA VAL A 82 -6.09 -10.77 -4.79
C VAL A 82 -6.84 -12.08 -4.63
N PRO A 83 -7.74 -12.20 -3.64
CA PRO A 83 -8.65 -13.33 -3.52
C PRO A 83 -9.45 -13.56 -4.80
N SER A 84 -9.78 -14.82 -5.06
CA SER A 84 -10.53 -15.20 -6.27
C SER A 84 -11.85 -14.44 -6.43
N ALA A 85 -12.52 -14.12 -5.31
CA ALA A 85 -13.79 -13.39 -5.33
C ALA A 85 -13.66 -11.93 -5.81
N MET A 86 -12.48 -11.34 -5.67
CA MET A 86 -12.19 -9.94 -6.05
C MET A 86 -11.50 -9.83 -7.42
N TYR A 87 -11.09 -10.94 -8.01
CA TYR A 87 -10.17 -10.94 -9.13
C TYR A 87 -10.72 -10.19 -10.37
N ASP A 88 -11.98 -10.42 -10.71
CA ASP A 88 -12.58 -9.83 -11.91
C ASP A 88 -12.75 -8.30 -11.80
N ASP A 89 -12.94 -7.78 -10.60
CA ASP A 89 -12.95 -6.34 -10.34
C ASP A 89 -11.56 -5.75 -10.51
N PHE A 90 -10.55 -6.41 -9.95
CA PHE A 90 -9.17 -5.95 -10.07
C PHE A 90 -8.60 -6.08 -11.48
N VAL A 91 -9.07 -7.02 -12.30
CA VAL A 91 -8.74 -7.05 -13.74
C VAL A 91 -9.15 -5.74 -14.41
N LYS A 92 -10.36 -5.25 -14.14
CA LYS A 92 -10.85 -3.96 -14.69
C LYS A 92 -10.09 -2.77 -14.12
N ILE A 93 -9.85 -2.76 -12.80
CA ILE A 93 -9.15 -1.70 -12.09
C ILE A 93 -7.71 -1.56 -12.59
N CYS A 94 -6.98 -2.67 -12.74
CA CYS A 94 -5.56 -2.66 -13.09
C CYS A 94 -5.29 -2.51 -14.60
N GLN A 95 -6.31 -2.73 -15.46
CA GLN A 95 -6.16 -2.64 -16.92
C GLN A 95 -5.41 -1.38 -17.43
N PRO A 96 -5.62 -0.17 -16.88
CA PRO A 96 -4.89 1.01 -17.34
C PRO A 96 -3.38 0.92 -17.12
N LEU A 97 -2.91 0.17 -16.11
CA LEU A 97 -1.49 0.09 -15.74
C LEU A 97 -0.63 -0.46 -16.87
N ASP A 98 -1.14 -1.40 -17.66
CA ASP A 98 -0.42 -1.99 -18.80
C ASP A 98 -0.04 -0.96 -19.89
N LYS A 99 -0.74 0.17 -19.92
CA LYS A 99 -0.59 1.22 -20.95
C LYS A 99 0.11 2.46 -20.44
N ILE A 100 0.15 2.69 -19.14
CA ILE A 100 0.67 3.94 -18.55
C ILE A 100 2.18 3.99 -18.70
N ASN A 101 2.87 2.92 -18.35
CA ASN A 101 4.33 2.86 -18.43
C ASN A 101 4.82 1.44 -18.76
N PRO A 102 5.11 1.14 -20.03
CA PRO A 102 5.58 -0.19 -20.44
C PRO A 102 6.92 -0.63 -19.83
N GLU A 103 7.73 0.31 -19.32
CA GLU A 103 8.99 -0.03 -18.63
C GLU A 103 8.75 -0.69 -17.26
N PHE A 104 7.56 -0.51 -16.70
CA PHE A 104 7.18 -1.05 -15.40
C PHE A 104 5.90 -1.90 -15.55
N PRO A 105 6.00 -3.12 -16.10
CA PRO A 105 4.84 -3.99 -16.27
C PRO A 105 4.22 -4.31 -14.91
N PHE A 106 2.89 -4.32 -14.86
CA PHE A 106 2.15 -4.67 -13.66
C PHE A 106 1.52 -6.05 -13.78
N THR A 107 1.62 -6.86 -12.74
CA THR A 107 1.09 -8.23 -12.73
C THR A 107 -0.01 -8.39 -11.69
N LEU A 108 -1.23 -8.65 -12.13
CA LEU A 108 -2.32 -9.06 -11.25
C LEU A 108 -2.33 -10.58 -11.12
N LYS A 109 -2.28 -11.08 -9.89
CA LYS A 109 -2.27 -12.51 -9.57
C LYS A 109 -3.56 -12.91 -8.86
N LYS A 110 -4.15 -14.02 -9.28
CA LYS A 110 -5.29 -14.62 -8.57
C LYS A 110 -4.76 -15.52 -7.48
N GLN A 111 -5.25 -15.32 -6.24
CA GLN A 111 -4.92 -16.23 -5.15
C GLN A 111 -5.56 -17.59 -5.40
N THR A 112 -4.77 -18.64 -5.38
CA THR A 112 -5.22 -20.03 -5.56
C THR A 112 -5.42 -20.76 -4.24
N ASP A 113 -4.69 -20.33 -3.21
CA ASP A 113 -4.80 -20.90 -1.88
C ASP A 113 -6.10 -20.43 -1.19
N PRO A 114 -6.63 -21.21 -0.24
CA PRO A 114 -7.78 -20.77 0.54
C PRO A 114 -7.44 -19.46 1.30
N PRO A 115 -8.45 -18.61 1.55
CA PRO A 115 -8.26 -17.38 2.31
C PRO A 115 -7.57 -17.67 3.65
N ARG A 116 -6.59 -16.86 4.00
CA ARG A 116 -5.95 -16.97 5.32
C ARG A 116 -6.97 -16.62 6.40
N PRO A 117 -6.97 -17.33 7.52
CA PRO A 117 -7.82 -16.95 8.64
C PRO A 117 -7.45 -15.55 9.14
N ARG A 118 -8.43 -14.87 9.72
CA ARG A 118 -8.20 -13.57 10.36
C ARG A 118 -7.07 -13.69 11.38
N PRO A 119 -6.04 -12.82 11.33
CA PRO A 119 -4.95 -12.87 12.29
C PRO A 119 -5.46 -12.62 13.71
N GLN A 120 -4.88 -13.33 14.68
CA GLN A 120 -5.23 -13.23 16.10
C GLN A 120 -4.25 -12.33 16.89
N GLY A 121 -3.18 -11.87 16.25
CA GLY A 121 -2.19 -10.98 16.84
C GLY A 121 -1.72 -9.93 15.83
N ALA A 122 -1.33 -8.78 16.34
CA ALA A 122 -0.73 -7.73 15.55
C ALA A 122 0.73 -8.07 15.22
N GLY A 123 1.18 -7.68 14.03
CA GLY A 123 2.56 -7.83 13.61
C GLY A 123 2.73 -7.42 12.16
N GLY A 124 3.97 -7.17 11.79
CA GLY A 124 4.37 -6.86 10.44
C GLY A 124 4.27 -5.39 10.05
N SER A 125 3.17 -4.73 10.25
CA SER A 125 2.97 -3.28 9.98
C SER A 125 1.54 -2.84 10.32
N ASP A 126 1.20 -1.59 10.09
CA ASP A 126 -0.05 -0.91 10.47
C ASP A 126 -1.34 -1.54 9.92
N TYR A 127 -1.26 -2.39 8.89
CA TYR A 127 -2.43 -3.15 8.42
C TYR A 127 -2.95 -4.15 9.47
N ALA A 128 -2.12 -4.55 10.43
CA ALA A 128 -2.41 -5.67 11.31
C ALA A 128 -3.68 -5.47 12.14
N TYR A 129 -3.85 -4.30 12.77
CA TYR A 129 -5.06 -4.04 13.57
C TYR A 129 -6.32 -3.96 12.71
N PHE A 130 -6.24 -3.49 11.48
CA PHE A 130 -7.35 -3.51 10.52
C PHE A 130 -7.74 -4.95 10.16
N ALA A 131 -6.75 -5.78 9.79
CA ALA A 131 -6.96 -7.19 9.46
C ALA A 131 -7.55 -7.98 10.63
N MET A 132 -7.04 -7.79 11.86
CA MET A 132 -7.59 -8.40 13.09
C MET A 132 -9.05 -8.06 13.31
N ASN A 133 -9.50 -6.90 12.88
CA ASN A 133 -10.88 -6.45 13.02
C ASN A 133 -11.73 -6.70 11.76
N GLY A 134 -11.21 -7.47 10.79
CA GLY A 134 -11.97 -7.94 9.63
C GLY A 134 -12.08 -6.94 8.48
N VAL A 135 -11.28 -5.89 8.49
CA VAL A 135 -11.12 -5.02 7.31
C VAL A 135 -10.28 -5.77 6.27
N PRO A 136 -10.72 -5.87 5.01
CA PRO A 136 -9.91 -6.44 3.94
C PRO A 136 -8.61 -5.66 3.79
N THR A 137 -7.48 -6.35 3.81
CA THR A 137 -6.16 -5.73 3.62
C THR A 137 -5.48 -6.31 2.41
N LEU A 138 -5.00 -5.46 1.52
CA LEU A 138 -4.25 -5.82 0.34
C LEU A 138 -2.93 -5.04 0.32
N ASN A 139 -1.85 -5.73 -0.03
CA ASN A 139 -0.54 -5.14 -0.16
C ASN A 139 -0.05 -5.31 -1.59
N LEU A 140 0.39 -4.22 -2.20
CA LEU A 140 1.10 -4.25 -3.46
C LEU A 140 2.51 -4.81 -3.20
N ALA A 141 2.86 -5.88 -3.89
CA ALA A 141 4.21 -6.38 -3.86
C ALA A 141 5.12 -5.51 -4.72
N SER A 142 6.37 -5.40 -4.33
CA SER A 142 7.36 -4.55 -5.00
C SER A 142 8.65 -5.31 -5.29
N GLU A 143 9.30 -4.92 -6.38
CA GLU A 143 10.53 -5.56 -6.86
C GLU A 143 11.52 -4.52 -7.40
N ASP A 144 12.79 -4.88 -7.43
CA ASP A 144 13.84 -4.11 -8.11
C ASP A 144 13.94 -4.53 -9.58
N VAL A 145 13.01 -4.04 -10.41
CA VAL A 145 12.86 -4.46 -11.81
C VAL A 145 13.99 -3.98 -12.73
N LYS A 146 14.79 -2.99 -12.33
CA LYS A 146 15.90 -2.44 -13.12
C LYS A 146 17.29 -2.83 -12.59
N GLY A 147 17.34 -3.55 -11.47
CA GLY A 147 18.59 -4.06 -10.92
C GLY A 147 19.47 -2.98 -10.28
N TYR A 148 18.87 -2.08 -9.49
CA TYR A 148 19.61 -1.13 -8.65
C TYR A 148 20.32 -1.80 -7.48
N ASN A 149 20.04 -3.09 -7.25
CA ASN A 149 20.63 -3.93 -6.20
C ASN A 149 20.39 -3.35 -4.80
N PHE A 150 19.20 -2.82 -4.57
CA PHE A 150 18.81 -2.35 -3.26
C PHE A 150 18.67 -3.54 -2.29
N ASP A 151 19.36 -3.47 -1.17
CA ASP A 151 19.23 -4.42 -0.07
C ASP A 151 18.60 -3.72 1.13
N TYR A 152 17.39 -4.16 1.51
CA TYR A 152 16.66 -3.61 2.65
C TYR A 152 17.41 -3.81 3.98
N SER A 153 18.18 -4.89 4.11
CA SER A 153 18.95 -5.16 5.32
C SER A 153 20.06 -4.16 5.59
N GLU A 154 20.51 -3.41 4.57
CA GLU A 154 21.51 -2.37 4.73
C GLU A 154 20.96 -1.10 5.38
N ILE A 155 19.63 -0.87 5.27
CA ILE A 155 19.01 0.35 5.76
C ILE A 155 18.14 0.13 6.99
N TRP A 156 17.48 -1.00 7.09
CA TRP A 156 16.48 -1.27 8.10
C TRP A 156 17.03 -1.07 9.51
N HIS A 157 16.50 -0.08 10.22
CA HIS A 157 16.90 0.31 11.57
C HIS A 157 18.39 0.69 11.72
N THR A 158 19.00 1.23 10.66
CA THR A 158 20.41 1.65 10.65
C THR A 158 20.56 3.14 10.30
N GLU A 159 21.75 3.69 10.55
CA GLU A 159 22.14 5.05 10.14
C GLU A 159 22.18 5.23 8.61
N ASN A 160 22.11 4.15 7.85
CA ASN A 160 22.11 4.17 6.39
C ASN A 160 20.72 4.41 5.80
N ASP A 161 19.68 4.47 6.62
CA ASP A 161 18.33 4.81 6.16
C ASP A 161 18.24 6.31 5.84
N LEU A 162 18.75 6.66 4.68
CA LEU A 162 18.88 8.02 4.20
C LEU A 162 18.05 8.24 2.94
N TYR A 163 17.61 9.48 2.74
CA TYR A 163 16.92 9.91 1.53
C TYR A 163 17.67 9.54 0.23
N THR A 164 19.00 9.55 0.26
CA THR A 164 19.85 9.20 -0.89
C THR A 164 19.74 7.73 -1.32
N LYS A 165 19.17 6.88 -0.51
CA LYS A 165 18.87 5.48 -0.83
C LYS A 165 17.50 5.32 -1.54
N SER A 166 16.69 6.36 -1.61
CA SER A 166 15.45 6.35 -2.38
C SER A 166 15.73 6.26 -3.87
N ILE A 167 14.83 5.60 -4.61
CA ILE A 167 14.89 5.45 -6.07
C ILE A 167 13.73 6.25 -6.68
N PRO A 168 13.95 7.51 -7.13
CA PRO A 168 12.87 8.42 -7.51
C PRO A 168 11.95 7.88 -8.61
N GLU A 169 12.48 7.18 -9.61
CA GLU A 169 11.64 6.63 -10.68
C GLU A 169 10.71 5.52 -10.17
N TYR A 170 11.16 4.72 -9.19
CA TYR A 170 10.34 3.71 -8.55
C TYR A 170 9.25 4.34 -7.67
N GLN A 171 9.58 5.42 -6.97
CA GLN A 171 8.61 6.16 -6.17
C GLN A 171 7.52 6.78 -7.04
N ASN A 172 7.91 7.38 -8.17
CA ASN A 172 6.97 7.95 -9.13
C ASN A 172 6.03 6.86 -9.68
N GLN A 173 6.58 5.74 -10.14
CA GLN A 173 5.77 4.64 -10.67
C GLN A 173 4.86 4.03 -9.59
N THR A 174 5.37 3.82 -8.38
CA THR A 174 4.58 3.33 -7.24
C THR A 174 3.40 4.26 -6.96
N SER A 175 3.61 5.57 -6.98
CA SER A 175 2.54 6.57 -6.79
C SER A 175 1.43 6.42 -7.85
N VAL A 176 1.81 6.19 -9.10
CA VAL A 176 0.86 5.96 -10.20
C VAL A 176 0.07 4.67 -9.98
N VAL A 177 0.74 3.58 -9.59
CA VAL A 177 0.09 2.30 -9.30
C VAL A 177 -0.94 2.45 -8.18
N TYR A 178 -0.55 3.08 -7.05
CA TYR A 178 -1.48 3.35 -5.95
C TYR A 178 -2.64 4.24 -6.39
N ALA A 179 -2.38 5.30 -7.17
CA ALA A 179 -3.45 6.18 -7.65
C ALA A 179 -4.48 5.42 -8.49
N VAL A 180 -4.04 4.59 -9.45
CA VAL A 180 -4.92 3.81 -10.32
C VAL A 180 -5.72 2.78 -9.52
N VAL A 181 -5.04 2.00 -8.68
CA VAL A 181 -5.67 0.91 -7.93
C VAL A 181 -6.67 1.45 -6.91
N VAL A 182 -6.28 2.45 -6.13
CA VAL A 182 -7.15 3.02 -5.08
C VAL A 182 -8.32 3.79 -5.69
N TYR A 183 -8.09 4.57 -6.75
CA TYR A 183 -9.16 5.27 -7.45
C TYR A 183 -10.15 4.31 -8.11
N GLY A 184 -9.65 3.27 -8.78
CA GLY A 184 -10.50 2.23 -9.36
C GLY A 184 -11.36 1.54 -8.31
N LEU A 185 -10.77 1.12 -7.20
CA LEU A 185 -11.48 0.51 -6.08
C LEU A 185 -12.53 1.46 -5.47
N ALA A 186 -12.23 2.75 -5.35
CA ALA A 186 -13.17 3.74 -4.83
C ALA A 186 -14.39 3.97 -5.74
N ASN A 187 -14.37 3.47 -6.98
CA ASN A 187 -15.43 3.64 -7.97
C ASN A 187 -16.18 2.35 -8.36
N ILE A 188 -15.86 1.19 -7.78
CA ILE A 188 -16.72 0.01 -7.95
C ILE A 188 -18.05 0.20 -7.18
N ASP A 189 -19.11 -0.49 -7.59
CA ASP A 189 -20.48 -0.29 -7.10
C ASP A 189 -20.81 -1.06 -5.81
N HIS A 190 -19.89 -1.88 -5.31
CA HIS A 190 -20.05 -2.69 -4.10
C HIS A 190 -18.82 -2.62 -3.19
N LEU A 191 -18.94 -3.07 -1.95
CA LEU A 191 -17.82 -3.27 -1.04
C LEU A 191 -17.15 -4.62 -1.35
N LEU A 192 -15.83 -4.66 -1.26
CA LEU A 192 -15.11 -5.93 -1.25
C LEU A 192 -15.36 -6.62 0.10
N SER A 193 -15.72 -7.87 0.07
CA SER A 193 -16.01 -8.68 1.25
C SER A 193 -15.37 -10.06 1.18
#